data_738821d179c501ed2f4a648f8d07f6e4
#
_entry.id   738821d179c501ed2f4a648f8d07f6e4
#
_cell.length_a   1.000
_cell.length_b   1.000
_cell.length_c   1.000
_cell.angle_alpha   90.00
_cell.angle_beta   90.00
_cell.angle_gamma   90.00
#
_symmetry.space_group_name_H-M   'P 1'
#
loop_
_entity.id
_entity.type
_entity.pdbx_description
1 polymer ?
#
loop_
_entity_poly.entity_id
_entity_poly.type
_entity_poly.pdbx_seq_one_letter_code
_entity_poly.pdbx_strand_id
1 'polypeptide(L)'
;IEGSKIVSQEIAVVPDGTSFSVKNLFYNIPARRNFLKSDQVELRHVIDEFERVALAHNNIQFTFIHNGSEMFNLPASNYRQRIVNVFGGKTNEKLVPVQETTEIIEIHGFVAKPEYAKKSRGEQFFFVNDRFIKSGYLHHAVTAAFEGLLKDGTHPSYFLYLTLPANSIDINIHPTKTEIKFDDEQALYAILRATIKHSLGQFNVAPVLDFQKEEGFDVPYSYEGTKSVEPTVEVDAFFNPFESIKASTNLANQIGSNILRGDFNPFETVKSKPSSFSGGSNGSYPEKKHKSGGWETLYEGISDAKDIILSSTNHQFDEEVITGSLFDDDTVQATNHQQSYQVQKKYIISPIKSGMIIIDQRRAHQRILYEHYVQSFTVKQNASQQLLFPLSLYYTVYEMELLRGIEKELIQMGFLFDEISNEKIIISGIPVSITESEVSIVLEDLLNDLQDSVPSDVSALHDRISKSLAQSLAVKTGTYLTDKEQENIVNSLFGCENPQT
;
A
#
# COMPACT_ATOMS: atom_id res chain seq x y z
N ILE A 1 -36.99 7.67 34.40
CA ILE A 1 -36.07 8.35 35.32
C ILE A 1 -35.65 9.64 34.67
N GLU A 2 -35.80 10.78 35.29
CA GLU A 2 -35.31 12.08 34.81
C GLU A 2 -34.44 12.73 35.90
N GLY A 3 -33.24 13.18 35.54
CA GLY A 3 -32.35 13.80 36.50
C GLY A 3 -32.07 12.96 37.76
N SER A 4 -31.92 11.65 37.60
CA SER A 4 -31.72 10.66 38.69
C SER A 4 -32.94 10.43 39.60
N LYS A 5 -34.11 10.95 39.23
CA LYS A 5 -35.36 10.73 39.99
C LYS A 5 -36.29 9.81 39.22
N ILE A 6 -36.95 8.89 39.94
CA ILE A 6 -38.00 8.06 39.35
C ILE A 6 -39.24 8.92 39.12
N VAL A 7 -39.66 9.09 37.85
CA VAL A 7 -40.81 9.89 37.46
C VAL A 7 -42.10 9.05 37.54
N SER A 8 -42.08 7.84 37.02
CA SER A 8 -43.18 6.89 37.10
C SER A 8 -42.68 5.44 37.16
N GLN A 9 -43.48 4.57 37.74
CA GLN A 9 -43.26 3.14 37.72
C GLN A 9 -44.65 2.50 37.47
N GLU A 10 -44.78 1.75 36.39
CA GLU A 10 -46.00 1.14 35.94
C GLU A 10 -45.76 -0.34 35.63
N ILE A 11 -46.80 -1.16 35.87
CA ILE A 11 -46.80 -2.58 35.49
C ILE A 11 -47.15 -2.64 33.99
N ALA A 12 -46.24 -3.28 33.18
CA ALA A 12 -46.47 -3.47 31.76
C ALA A 12 -46.40 -4.95 31.40
N VAL A 13 -47.24 -5.37 30.43
CA VAL A 13 -47.17 -6.74 29.88
C VAL A 13 -46.32 -6.65 28.59
N VAL A 14 -45.10 -7.11 28.70
CA VAL A 14 -44.10 -7.07 27.61
C VAL A 14 -43.38 -8.41 27.54
N PRO A 15 -42.77 -8.77 26.39
CA PRO A 15 -41.89 -9.91 26.30
C PRO A 15 -40.72 -9.80 27.30
N ASP A 16 -40.15 -10.92 27.69
CA ASP A 16 -38.97 -10.94 28.53
C ASP A 16 -37.81 -10.17 27.89
N GLY A 17 -37.19 -9.30 28.68
CA GLY A 17 -36.09 -8.48 28.19
C GLY A 17 -35.97 -7.13 28.88
N THR A 18 -35.07 -6.30 28.36
CA THR A 18 -34.80 -4.95 28.87
C THR A 18 -34.71 -3.96 27.71
N SER A 19 -35.37 -2.80 27.85
CA SER A 19 -35.28 -1.69 26.89
C SER A 19 -34.74 -0.45 27.58
N PHE A 20 -33.66 0.12 27.00
CA PHE A 20 -33.11 1.41 27.43
C PHE A 20 -33.31 2.44 26.34
N SER A 21 -33.87 3.61 26.68
CA SER A 21 -34.01 4.74 25.79
C SER A 21 -33.23 5.92 26.35
N VAL A 22 -32.14 6.29 25.69
CA VAL A 22 -31.32 7.44 26.06
C VAL A 22 -31.68 8.61 25.17
N LYS A 23 -32.19 9.70 25.78
CA LYS A 23 -32.62 10.92 25.06
C LYS A 23 -31.89 12.13 25.60
N ASN A 24 -31.70 13.14 24.76
CA ASN A 24 -31.08 14.43 25.12
C ASN A 24 -29.72 14.25 25.80
N LEU A 25 -28.84 13.47 25.19
CA LEU A 25 -27.48 13.21 25.69
C LEU A 25 -26.77 14.54 25.99
N PHE A 26 -26.16 14.65 27.16
CA PHE A 26 -25.49 15.85 27.67
C PHE A 26 -26.40 17.07 27.91
N TYR A 27 -27.70 16.87 28.11
CA TYR A 27 -28.63 17.97 28.41
C TYR A 27 -28.17 18.83 29.59
N ASN A 28 -27.68 18.19 30.68
CA ASN A 28 -27.23 18.87 31.91
C ASN A 28 -25.78 19.38 31.81
N ILE A 29 -25.04 19.06 30.75
CA ILE A 29 -23.62 19.42 30.60
C ILE A 29 -23.43 20.01 29.20
N PRO A 30 -23.88 21.28 28.95
CA PRO A 30 -23.79 21.89 27.63
C PRO A 30 -22.37 21.94 27.06
N ALA A 31 -21.36 22.10 27.92
CA ALA A 31 -19.96 22.07 27.52
C ALA A 31 -19.58 20.77 26.80
N ARG A 32 -20.04 19.59 27.26
CA ARG A 32 -19.78 18.32 26.60
C ARG A 32 -20.50 18.18 25.26
N ARG A 33 -21.69 18.80 25.14
CA ARG A 33 -22.44 18.79 23.89
C ARG A 33 -21.68 19.51 22.77
N ASN A 34 -20.96 20.58 23.11
CA ASN A 34 -20.15 21.34 22.14
C ASN A 34 -18.90 20.59 21.66
N PHE A 35 -18.50 19.50 22.32
CA PHE A 35 -17.40 18.64 21.89
C PHE A 35 -17.82 17.52 20.95
N LEU A 36 -19.13 17.29 20.74
CA LEU A 36 -19.60 16.34 19.74
C LEU A 36 -19.18 16.82 18.35
N LYS A 37 -18.66 15.88 17.57
CA LYS A 37 -18.24 16.10 16.19
C LYS A 37 -19.46 16.04 15.23
N SER A 38 -19.21 15.90 13.93
CA SER A 38 -20.29 15.68 12.97
C SER A 38 -20.98 14.34 13.20
N ASP A 39 -22.25 14.24 12.81
CA ASP A 39 -23.06 13.03 13.00
C ASP A 39 -22.41 11.79 12.40
N GLN A 40 -21.70 11.92 11.28
CA GLN A 40 -20.97 10.82 10.64
C GLN A 40 -19.78 10.34 11.48
N VAL A 41 -19.03 11.25 12.10
CA VAL A 41 -17.90 10.89 12.97
C VAL A 41 -18.40 10.22 14.25
N GLU A 42 -19.49 10.72 14.83
CA GLU A 42 -20.12 10.10 16.00
C GLU A 42 -20.72 8.73 15.66
N LEU A 43 -21.33 8.57 14.49
CA LEU A 43 -21.80 7.28 14.01
C LEU A 43 -20.65 6.26 13.90
N ARG A 44 -19.50 6.68 13.38
CA ARG A 44 -18.32 5.81 13.34
C ARG A 44 -17.91 5.34 14.74
N HIS A 45 -17.85 6.26 15.71
CA HIS A 45 -17.52 5.88 17.09
C HIS A 45 -18.52 4.87 17.67
N VAL A 46 -19.79 5.03 17.33
CA VAL A 46 -20.84 4.07 17.75
C VAL A 46 -20.65 2.72 17.07
N ILE A 47 -20.34 2.69 15.77
CA ILE A 47 -20.05 1.46 15.02
C ILE A 47 -18.79 0.79 15.57
N ASP A 48 -17.71 1.52 15.82
CA ASP A 48 -16.46 0.97 16.41
C ASP A 48 -16.75 0.27 17.75
N GLU A 49 -17.57 0.86 18.62
CA GLU A 49 -17.94 0.22 19.90
C GLU A 49 -18.88 -0.97 19.70
N PHE A 50 -19.80 -0.90 18.75
CA PHE A 50 -20.67 -2.01 18.38
C PHE A 50 -19.86 -3.20 17.85
N GLU A 51 -18.91 -2.98 16.94
CA GLU A 51 -18.03 -4.01 16.39
C GLU A 51 -17.21 -4.69 17.49
N ARG A 52 -16.66 -3.93 18.46
CA ARG A 52 -15.91 -4.46 19.60
C ARG A 52 -16.74 -5.44 20.43
N VAL A 53 -17.99 -5.07 20.72
CA VAL A 53 -18.89 -5.93 21.50
C VAL A 53 -19.37 -7.13 20.67
N ALA A 54 -19.75 -6.91 19.41
CA ALA A 54 -20.25 -7.97 18.53
C ALA A 54 -19.18 -9.03 18.20
N LEU A 55 -17.91 -8.63 18.07
CA LEU A 55 -16.79 -9.53 17.84
C LEU A 55 -16.40 -10.31 19.10
N ALA A 56 -16.48 -9.69 20.28
CA ALA A 56 -16.22 -10.36 21.55
C ALA A 56 -17.25 -11.47 21.85
N HIS A 57 -18.52 -11.26 21.48
CA HIS A 57 -19.64 -12.14 21.82
C HIS A 57 -20.29 -12.75 20.58
N ASN A 58 -19.61 -13.64 19.91
CA ASN A 58 -20.04 -14.28 18.68
C ASN A 58 -21.27 -15.18 18.84
N ASN A 59 -21.57 -15.64 20.05
CA ASN A 59 -22.68 -16.52 20.43
C ASN A 59 -24.01 -15.77 20.66
N ILE A 60 -23.99 -14.42 20.60
CA ILE A 60 -25.18 -13.57 20.79
C ILE A 60 -25.57 -12.99 19.43
N GLN A 61 -26.86 -12.89 19.17
CA GLN A 61 -27.36 -12.17 18.01
C GLN A 61 -27.35 -10.66 18.28
N PHE A 62 -26.87 -9.89 17.31
CA PHE A 62 -26.88 -8.43 17.36
C PHE A 62 -27.57 -7.86 16.12
N THR A 63 -28.39 -6.83 16.32
CA THR A 63 -28.95 -6.04 15.23
C THR A 63 -28.65 -4.57 15.50
N PHE A 64 -28.13 -3.87 14.50
CA PHE A 64 -27.84 -2.44 14.56
C PHE A 64 -28.66 -1.70 13.52
N ILE A 65 -29.48 -0.75 13.98
CA ILE A 65 -30.38 0.05 13.14
C ILE A 65 -29.98 1.51 13.27
N HIS A 66 -29.77 2.20 12.15
CA HIS A 66 -29.48 3.62 12.07
C HIS A 66 -30.56 4.32 11.23
N ASN A 67 -31.20 5.35 11.80
CA ASN A 67 -32.25 6.12 11.11
C ASN A 67 -33.34 5.26 10.44
N GLY A 68 -33.68 4.12 11.05
CA GLY A 68 -34.70 3.20 10.52
C GLY A 68 -34.19 2.19 9.50
N SER A 69 -32.92 2.30 9.05
CA SER A 69 -32.28 1.32 8.18
C SER A 69 -31.46 0.33 8.99
N GLU A 70 -31.57 -0.97 8.68
CA GLU A 70 -30.77 -2.02 9.28
C GLU A 70 -29.37 -2.02 8.66
N MET A 71 -28.36 -1.67 9.47
CA MET A 71 -26.95 -1.67 9.05
C MET A 71 -26.29 -3.03 9.26
N PHE A 72 -26.54 -3.64 10.42
CA PHE A 72 -26.02 -4.96 10.74
C PHE A 72 -27.12 -5.87 11.27
N ASN A 73 -27.08 -7.12 10.81
CA ASN A 73 -27.88 -8.23 11.37
C ASN A 73 -26.94 -9.43 11.53
N LEU A 74 -26.44 -9.61 12.74
CA LEU A 74 -25.39 -10.55 13.08
C LEU A 74 -25.98 -11.71 13.88
N PRO A 75 -26.39 -12.83 13.26
CA PRO A 75 -26.85 -14.01 13.99
C PRO A 75 -25.74 -14.62 14.85
N ALA A 76 -26.08 -15.39 15.86
CA ALA A 76 -25.11 -16.18 16.60
C ALA A 76 -24.35 -17.12 15.66
N SER A 77 -23.01 -17.14 15.75
CA SER A 77 -22.15 -17.83 14.81
C SER A 77 -20.78 -18.15 15.43
N ASN A 78 -19.89 -18.81 14.69
CA ASN A 78 -18.50 -18.94 15.09
C ASN A 78 -17.72 -17.63 14.86
N TYR A 79 -16.53 -17.49 15.45
CA TYR A 79 -15.69 -16.29 15.34
C TYR A 79 -15.40 -15.89 13.90
N ARG A 80 -15.04 -16.86 13.04
CA ARG A 80 -14.75 -16.61 11.63
C ARG A 80 -15.96 -16.03 10.91
N GLN A 81 -17.12 -16.64 11.07
CA GLN A 81 -18.36 -16.17 10.45
C GLN A 81 -18.78 -14.80 10.99
N ARG A 82 -18.59 -14.56 12.30
CA ARG A 82 -18.84 -13.26 12.91
C ARG A 82 -17.99 -12.16 12.27
N ILE A 83 -16.68 -12.40 12.10
CA ILE A 83 -15.77 -11.45 11.45
C ILE A 83 -16.22 -11.19 10.01
N VAL A 84 -16.58 -12.25 9.27
CA VAL A 84 -17.06 -12.14 7.89
C VAL A 84 -18.38 -11.35 7.80
N ASN A 85 -19.30 -11.56 8.74
CA ASN A 85 -20.58 -10.85 8.80
C ASN A 85 -20.41 -9.36 9.14
N VAL A 86 -19.34 -8.99 9.86
CA VAL A 86 -19.03 -7.59 10.21
C VAL A 86 -18.28 -6.88 9.09
N PHE A 87 -17.26 -7.52 8.50
CA PHE A 87 -16.34 -6.88 7.55
C PHE A 87 -16.58 -7.30 6.09
N GLY A 88 -17.64 -8.06 5.83
CA GLY A 88 -18.06 -8.46 4.48
C GLY A 88 -17.47 -9.80 4.02
N GLY A 89 -18.14 -10.42 3.03
CA GLY A 89 -17.88 -11.79 2.57
C GLY A 89 -16.45 -12.04 2.06
N LYS A 90 -15.84 -11.06 1.40
CA LYS A 90 -14.45 -11.15 0.92
C LYS A 90 -13.41 -11.30 2.03
N THR A 91 -13.73 -10.93 3.25
CA THR A 91 -12.83 -11.08 4.41
C THR A 91 -12.50 -12.54 4.67
N ASN A 92 -13.38 -13.48 4.32
CA ASN A 92 -13.14 -14.90 4.51
C ASN A 92 -11.87 -15.42 3.82
N GLU A 93 -11.57 -14.94 2.63
CA GLU A 93 -10.40 -15.38 1.84
C GLU A 93 -9.08 -14.79 2.37
N LYS A 94 -9.19 -13.68 3.08
CA LYS A 94 -8.05 -12.94 3.63
C LYS A 94 -7.53 -13.53 4.94
N LEU A 95 -8.37 -14.28 5.68
CA LEU A 95 -8.10 -14.71 7.05
C LEU A 95 -7.28 -15.99 7.13
N VAL A 96 -6.16 -15.93 7.84
CA VAL A 96 -5.32 -17.04 8.26
C VAL A 96 -5.64 -17.35 9.71
N PRO A 97 -6.02 -18.59 10.09
CA PRO A 97 -6.29 -18.94 11.47
C PRO A 97 -5.00 -18.96 12.29
N VAL A 98 -5.12 -18.50 13.53
CA VAL A 98 -4.06 -18.51 14.54
C VAL A 98 -4.59 -19.25 15.74
N GLN A 99 -3.88 -20.29 16.19
CA GLN A 99 -4.24 -21.05 17.37
C GLN A 99 -2.99 -21.57 18.06
N GLU A 100 -2.91 -21.35 19.37
CA GLU A 100 -1.84 -21.86 20.22
C GLU A 100 -2.37 -21.99 21.65
N THR A 101 -2.00 -23.06 22.33
CA THR A 101 -2.36 -23.28 23.72
C THR A 101 -1.09 -23.59 24.52
N THR A 102 -0.80 -22.75 25.49
CA THR A 102 0.32 -22.89 26.41
C THR A 102 -0.19 -22.92 27.86
N GLU A 103 0.69 -23.18 28.80
CA GLU A 103 0.34 -23.14 30.25
C GLU A 103 -0.02 -21.72 30.72
N ILE A 104 0.47 -20.67 30.02
CA ILE A 104 0.32 -19.26 30.39
C ILE A 104 -0.89 -18.63 29.71
N ILE A 105 -1.13 -18.98 28.45
CA ILE A 105 -2.12 -18.31 27.59
C ILE A 105 -2.66 -19.28 26.55
N GLU A 106 -3.95 -19.16 26.26
CA GLU A 106 -4.59 -19.71 25.08
C GLU A 106 -4.85 -18.57 24.07
N ILE A 107 -4.35 -18.73 22.86
CA ILE A 107 -4.49 -17.78 21.75
C ILE A 107 -5.34 -18.44 20.68
N HIS A 108 -6.40 -17.78 20.24
CA HIS A 108 -7.13 -18.17 19.04
C HIS A 108 -7.57 -16.93 18.27
N GLY A 109 -7.83 -17.09 16.99
CA GLY A 109 -8.29 -15.99 16.16
C GLY A 109 -7.77 -16.05 14.74
N PHE A 110 -7.61 -14.88 14.15
CA PHE A 110 -7.28 -14.74 12.74
C PHE A 110 -6.38 -13.53 12.50
N VAL A 111 -5.46 -13.67 11.56
CA VAL A 111 -4.69 -12.55 10.99
C VAL A 111 -4.95 -12.47 9.49
N ALA A 112 -4.89 -11.29 8.91
CA ALA A 112 -5.03 -11.18 7.46
C ALA A 112 -3.70 -11.53 6.77
N LYS A 113 -3.77 -12.07 5.55
CA LYS A 113 -2.60 -12.28 4.71
C LYS A 113 -1.92 -10.94 4.40
N PRO A 114 -0.58 -10.88 4.29
CA PRO A 114 0.18 -9.63 4.05
C PRO A 114 -0.25 -8.84 2.82
N GLU A 115 -0.71 -9.52 1.77
CA GLU A 115 -1.19 -8.90 0.53
C GLU A 115 -2.43 -7.98 0.74
N TYR A 116 -3.19 -8.22 1.81
CA TYR A 116 -4.37 -7.43 2.17
C TYR A 116 -4.11 -6.43 3.30
N ALA A 117 -2.85 -6.15 3.62
CA ALA A 117 -2.50 -5.14 4.60
C ALA A 117 -2.96 -3.75 4.14
N LYS A 118 -3.57 -2.99 5.06
CA LYS A 118 -4.16 -1.67 4.77
C LYS A 118 -3.21 -0.53 5.14
N LYS A 119 -3.35 0.62 4.50
CA LYS A 119 -2.66 1.85 4.90
C LYS A 119 -3.20 2.40 6.23
N SER A 120 -4.48 2.14 6.53
CA SER A 120 -5.14 2.52 7.78
C SER A 120 -5.02 1.42 8.85
N ARG A 121 -5.08 1.81 10.13
CA ARG A 121 -5.03 0.90 11.28
C ARG A 121 -6.41 0.38 11.71
N GLY A 122 -7.41 0.31 10.81
CA GLY A 122 -8.80 0.09 11.21
C GLY A 122 -9.14 -1.28 11.82
N GLU A 123 -8.66 -2.37 11.24
CA GLU A 123 -9.10 -3.73 11.60
C GLU A 123 -8.10 -4.43 12.54
N GLN A 124 -7.93 -3.90 13.75
CA GLN A 124 -6.94 -4.37 14.72
C GLN A 124 -7.59 -4.62 16.08
N PHE A 125 -7.97 -5.87 16.33
CA PHE A 125 -8.74 -6.24 17.51
C PHE A 125 -8.00 -7.26 18.38
N PHE A 126 -7.79 -6.89 19.64
CA PHE A 126 -7.41 -7.81 20.71
C PHE A 126 -8.54 -7.96 21.69
N PHE A 127 -8.82 -9.18 22.09
CA PHE A 127 -9.75 -9.51 23.15
C PHE A 127 -9.01 -10.32 24.21
N VAL A 128 -9.16 -9.93 25.46
CA VAL A 128 -8.65 -10.66 26.62
C VAL A 128 -9.84 -11.04 27.49
N ASN A 129 -10.07 -12.34 27.66
CA ASN A 129 -11.21 -12.87 28.40
C ASN A 129 -12.52 -12.19 27.95
N ASP A 130 -12.82 -12.21 26.64
CA ASP A 130 -13.98 -11.63 25.97
C ASP A 130 -14.11 -10.09 26.10
N ARG A 131 -13.02 -9.41 26.47
CA ARG A 131 -13.00 -7.95 26.55
C ARG A 131 -12.04 -7.33 25.55
N PHE A 132 -12.52 -6.35 24.77
CA PHE A 132 -11.65 -5.58 23.87
C PHE A 132 -10.59 -4.79 24.63
N ILE A 133 -9.35 -4.89 24.18
CA ILE A 133 -8.21 -4.14 24.73
C ILE A 133 -7.41 -3.43 23.66
N LYS A 134 -6.71 -2.37 24.07
CA LYS A 134 -5.70 -1.67 23.29
C LYS A 134 -4.35 -1.87 23.97
N SER A 135 -3.40 -2.47 23.28
CA SER A 135 -2.02 -2.64 23.76
C SER A 135 -1.03 -2.37 22.63
N GLY A 136 -0.28 -1.29 22.78
CA GLY A 136 0.79 -0.97 21.82
C GLY A 136 1.89 -2.03 21.78
N TYR A 137 2.13 -2.68 22.93
CA TYR A 137 3.12 -3.74 23.07
C TYR A 137 2.73 -5.01 22.29
N LEU A 138 1.49 -5.47 22.46
CA LEU A 138 0.97 -6.61 21.69
C LEU A 138 0.84 -6.29 20.20
N HIS A 139 0.43 -5.06 19.87
CA HIS A 139 0.43 -4.60 18.46
C HIS A 139 1.83 -4.69 17.83
N HIS A 140 2.86 -4.29 18.57
CA HIS A 140 4.25 -4.42 18.09
C HIS A 140 4.64 -5.89 17.90
N ALA A 141 4.19 -6.82 18.76
CA ALA A 141 4.44 -8.25 18.59
C ALA A 141 3.84 -8.79 17.28
N VAL A 142 2.59 -8.39 16.97
CA VAL A 142 1.96 -8.73 15.69
C VAL A 142 2.75 -8.15 14.52
N THR A 143 3.06 -6.87 14.54
CA THR A 143 3.81 -6.20 13.46
C THR A 143 5.18 -6.85 13.25
N ALA A 144 5.89 -7.20 14.34
CA ALA A 144 7.17 -7.91 14.28
C ALA A 144 7.05 -9.35 13.73
N ALA A 145 5.89 -9.99 13.84
CA ALA A 145 5.65 -11.29 13.19
C ALA A 145 5.51 -11.18 11.67
N PHE A 146 5.05 -10.02 11.18
CA PHE A 146 4.93 -9.71 9.76
C PHE A 146 6.17 -9.03 9.15
N GLU A 147 7.29 -8.94 9.91
CA GLU A 147 8.52 -8.31 9.44
C GLU A 147 9.02 -8.96 8.14
N GLY A 148 9.30 -8.14 7.12
CA GLY A 148 9.70 -8.59 5.78
C GLY A 148 8.56 -9.07 4.88
N LEU A 149 7.31 -9.08 5.35
CA LEU A 149 6.14 -9.49 4.57
C LEU A 149 5.23 -8.31 4.17
N LEU A 150 5.31 -7.20 4.91
CA LEU A 150 4.48 -6.02 4.67
C LEU A 150 5.19 -5.01 3.77
N LYS A 151 4.42 -4.31 2.95
CA LYS A 151 4.89 -3.12 2.24
C LYS A 151 5.05 -1.96 3.22
N ASP A 152 5.99 -1.06 2.95
CA ASP A 152 6.22 0.11 3.79
C ASP A 152 4.94 0.95 3.96
N GLY A 153 4.67 1.35 5.20
CA GLY A 153 3.50 2.16 5.55
C GLY A 153 2.17 1.41 5.58
N THR A 154 2.19 0.06 5.51
CA THR A 154 0.96 -0.74 5.66
C THR A 154 0.89 -1.42 7.02
N HIS A 155 -0.33 -1.69 7.47
CA HIS A 155 -0.63 -2.30 8.77
C HIS A 155 -1.40 -3.59 8.58
N PRO A 156 -1.06 -4.67 9.33
CA PRO A 156 -1.78 -5.93 9.27
C PRO A 156 -3.13 -5.81 9.97
N SER A 157 -4.16 -6.46 9.44
CA SER A 157 -5.45 -6.63 10.11
C SER A 157 -5.40 -7.93 10.93
N TYR A 158 -5.97 -7.89 12.14
CA TYR A 158 -6.02 -9.06 13.03
C TYR A 158 -7.20 -9.02 13.99
N PHE A 159 -7.66 -10.22 14.36
CA PHE A 159 -8.76 -10.49 15.30
C PHE A 159 -8.27 -11.60 16.23
N LEU A 160 -7.69 -11.22 17.37
CA LEU A 160 -7.00 -12.13 18.27
C LEU A 160 -7.67 -12.17 19.63
N TYR A 161 -7.98 -13.38 20.06
CA TYR A 161 -8.66 -13.69 21.32
C TYR A 161 -7.66 -14.41 22.23
N LEU A 162 -7.43 -13.83 23.40
CA LEU A 162 -6.45 -14.26 24.37
C LEU A 162 -7.19 -14.65 25.65
N THR A 163 -7.06 -15.91 26.04
CA THR A 163 -7.62 -16.40 27.32
C THR A 163 -6.48 -16.57 28.32
N LEU A 164 -6.54 -15.82 29.42
CA LEU A 164 -5.55 -15.83 30.48
C LEU A 164 -6.21 -16.03 31.85
N PRO A 165 -5.49 -16.61 32.82
CA PRO A 165 -5.94 -16.65 34.20
C PRO A 165 -6.23 -15.24 34.75
N ALA A 166 -7.35 -15.05 35.41
CA ALA A 166 -7.78 -13.72 35.90
C ALA A 166 -6.79 -13.07 36.89
N ASN A 167 -5.99 -13.87 37.58
CA ASN A 167 -4.99 -13.43 38.54
C ASN A 167 -3.67 -12.94 37.89
N SER A 168 -3.46 -13.21 36.59
CA SER A 168 -2.28 -12.78 35.87
C SER A 168 -2.47 -11.44 35.10
N ILE A 169 -3.62 -10.79 35.29
CA ILE A 169 -3.96 -9.53 34.58
C ILE A 169 -4.55 -8.51 35.56
N ASP A 170 -4.15 -7.23 35.38
CA ASP A 170 -4.80 -6.10 36.03
C ASP A 170 -5.51 -5.23 35.00
N ILE A 171 -6.84 -5.14 35.09
CA ILE A 171 -7.71 -4.39 34.18
C ILE A 171 -7.98 -2.98 34.72
N ASN A 172 -7.76 -2.74 36.02
CA ASN A 172 -8.16 -1.50 36.66
C ASN A 172 -7.08 -0.39 36.57
N ILE A 173 -6.43 -0.27 35.42
CA ILE A 173 -5.36 0.70 35.19
C ILE A 173 -5.91 2.03 34.66
N HIS A 174 -6.90 1.97 33.76
CA HIS A 174 -7.48 3.14 33.10
C HIS A 174 -9.00 3.20 33.30
N PRO A 175 -9.62 4.40 33.41
CA PRO A 175 -11.07 4.53 33.59
C PRO A 175 -11.91 3.84 32.52
N THR A 176 -11.45 3.83 31.23
CA THR A 176 -12.13 3.14 30.13
C THR A 176 -11.97 1.62 30.19
N LYS A 177 -11.02 1.12 31.00
CA LYS A 177 -10.70 -0.31 31.14
C LYS A 177 -10.40 -0.99 29.79
N THR A 178 -9.85 -0.25 28.83
CA THR A 178 -9.39 -0.76 27.54
C THR A 178 -7.90 -1.10 27.54
N GLU A 179 -7.18 -0.75 28.60
CA GLU A 179 -5.78 -1.08 28.81
C GLU A 179 -5.67 -2.12 29.93
N ILE A 180 -4.81 -3.10 29.73
CA ILE A 180 -4.54 -4.18 30.68
C ILE A 180 -3.04 -4.25 30.91
N LYS A 181 -2.65 -4.47 32.19
CA LYS A 181 -1.29 -4.85 32.54
C LYS A 181 -1.24 -6.35 32.73
N PHE A 182 -0.23 -6.98 32.15
CA PHE A 182 0.04 -8.40 32.28
C PHE A 182 1.20 -8.61 33.24
N ASP A 183 1.19 -9.71 34.00
CA ASP A 183 2.29 -10.04 34.90
C ASP A 183 3.57 -10.38 34.15
N ASP A 184 3.47 -11.07 33.02
CA ASP A 184 4.59 -11.41 32.14
C ASP A 184 4.36 -10.94 30.70
N GLU A 185 4.57 -9.66 30.46
CA GLU A 185 4.42 -9.07 29.12
C GLU A 185 5.44 -9.62 28.11
N GLN A 186 6.66 -10.01 28.56
CA GLN A 186 7.70 -10.50 27.66
C GLN A 186 7.37 -11.90 27.13
N ALA A 187 6.89 -12.78 27.99
CA ALA A 187 6.46 -14.11 27.59
C ALA A 187 5.28 -14.03 26.61
N LEU A 188 4.28 -13.19 26.92
CA LEU A 188 3.13 -12.96 26.03
C LEU A 188 3.57 -12.45 24.65
N TYR A 189 4.47 -11.49 24.61
CA TYR A 189 5.03 -10.96 23.36
C TYR A 189 5.71 -12.07 22.54
N ALA A 190 6.58 -12.86 23.17
CA ALA A 190 7.33 -13.90 22.49
C ALA A 190 6.40 -14.99 21.93
N ILE A 191 5.43 -15.45 22.75
CA ILE A 191 4.45 -16.47 22.37
C ILE A 191 3.60 -15.95 21.21
N LEU A 192 3.02 -14.75 21.33
CA LEU A 192 2.16 -14.15 20.30
C LEU A 192 2.89 -14.00 18.97
N ARG A 193 4.12 -13.44 19.00
CA ARG A 193 4.95 -13.29 17.80
C ARG A 193 5.27 -14.64 17.15
N ALA A 194 5.65 -15.64 17.93
CA ALA A 194 6.00 -16.97 17.45
C ALA A 194 4.78 -17.67 16.82
N THR A 195 3.62 -17.62 17.49
CA THR A 195 2.37 -18.23 17.03
C THR A 195 1.92 -17.64 15.70
N ILE A 196 1.91 -16.31 15.58
CA ILE A 196 1.52 -15.64 14.32
C ILE A 196 2.49 -15.98 13.21
N LYS A 197 3.82 -15.92 13.48
CA LYS A 197 4.84 -16.26 12.49
C LYS A 197 4.72 -17.72 12.03
N HIS A 198 4.44 -18.63 12.95
CA HIS A 198 4.19 -20.04 12.65
C HIS A 198 2.94 -20.21 11.75
N SER A 199 1.83 -19.58 12.12
CA SER A 199 0.58 -19.63 11.33
C SER A 199 0.78 -19.07 9.92
N LEU A 200 1.45 -17.93 9.78
CA LEU A 200 1.76 -17.35 8.47
C LEU A 200 2.64 -18.28 7.62
N GLY A 201 3.63 -18.95 8.23
CA GLY A 201 4.48 -19.94 7.55
C GLY A 201 3.71 -21.19 7.13
N GLN A 202 2.82 -21.70 7.99
CA GLN A 202 2.05 -22.93 7.76
C GLN A 202 1.05 -22.77 6.59
N PHE A 203 0.49 -21.58 6.41
CA PHE A 203 -0.48 -21.29 5.35
C PHE A 203 0.16 -20.76 4.07
N ASN A 204 1.47 -21.01 3.84
CA ASN A 204 2.21 -20.64 2.65
C ASN A 204 2.01 -19.16 2.25
N VAL A 205 1.97 -18.28 3.23
CA VAL A 205 2.00 -16.84 3.00
C VAL A 205 3.44 -16.37 2.72
N ALA A 206 4.24 -17.25 2.10
CA ALA A 206 5.50 -16.85 1.49
C ALA A 206 5.17 -15.94 0.31
N PRO A 207 5.97 -14.87 0.05
CA PRO A 207 5.77 -14.09 -1.15
C PRO A 207 5.78 -15.07 -2.34
N VAL A 208 4.66 -15.18 -3.02
CA VAL A 208 4.63 -15.77 -4.34
C VAL A 208 5.61 -14.90 -5.11
N LEU A 209 6.72 -15.48 -5.54
CA LEU A 209 7.58 -14.84 -6.53
C LEU A 209 6.66 -14.67 -7.74
N ASP A 210 6.08 -13.48 -7.83
CA ASP A 210 5.30 -13.09 -8.97
C ASP A 210 6.31 -12.92 -10.10
N PHE A 211 6.48 -13.99 -10.85
CA PHE A 211 7.11 -13.93 -12.16
C PHE A 211 6.09 -13.26 -13.11
N GLN A 212 5.72 -12.01 -12.80
CA GLN A 212 5.15 -11.15 -13.81
C GLN A 212 6.19 -11.11 -14.91
N LYS A 213 5.85 -11.78 -15.99
CA LYS A 213 6.57 -11.77 -17.24
C LYS A 213 6.69 -10.30 -17.61
N GLU A 214 7.86 -9.70 -17.31
CA GLU A 214 8.17 -8.40 -17.89
C GLU A 214 8.05 -8.58 -19.39
N GLU A 215 7.15 -7.86 -20.02
CA GLU A 215 6.91 -7.88 -21.48
C GLU A 215 8.14 -7.47 -22.31
N GLY A 216 9.33 -7.46 -21.70
CA GLY A 216 10.61 -7.10 -22.32
C GLY A 216 11.45 -8.26 -22.84
N PHE A 217 11.07 -9.51 -22.58
CA PHE A 217 11.77 -10.68 -23.12
C PHE A 217 10.84 -11.49 -24.02
N ASP A 218 10.38 -10.91 -25.10
CA ASP A 218 9.90 -11.66 -26.24
C ASP A 218 11.10 -12.36 -26.89
N VAL A 219 11.38 -13.59 -26.39
CA VAL A 219 12.25 -14.49 -27.12
C VAL A 219 11.49 -14.86 -28.41
N PRO A 220 12.00 -14.53 -29.59
CA PRO A 220 11.30 -14.88 -30.82
C PRO A 220 11.17 -16.41 -30.89
N TYR A 221 9.96 -16.90 -30.66
CA TYR A 221 9.62 -18.29 -30.85
C TYR A 221 9.64 -18.62 -32.35
N SER A 222 10.82 -18.85 -32.90
CA SER A 222 10.99 -19.49 -34.23
C SER A 222 11.25 -20.99 -34.10
N TYR A 223 10.55 -21.66 -33.18
CA TYR A 223 10.61 -23.12 -33.02
C TYR A 223 9.23 -23.81 -33.19
N GLU A 224 8.38 -23.29 -34.04
CA GLU A 224 7.26 -24.05 -34.52
C GLU A 224 7.78 -25.07 -35.55
N GLY A 225 7.93 -26.32 -35.15
CA GLY A 225 8.18 -27.43 -36.06
C GLY A 225 9.31 -28.39 -35.75
N THR A 226 10.12 -28.21 -34.73
CA THR A 226 11.10 -29.21 -34.30
C THR A 226 10.45 -30.23 -33.34
N LYS A 227 10.33 -31.49 -33.81
CA LYS A 227 9.95 -32.60 -32.93
C LYS A 227 10.94 -32.68 -31.77
N SER A 228 10.42 -32.65 -30.52
CA SER A 228 11.24 -32.88 -29.34
C SER A 228 11.91 -34.27 -29.45
N VAL A 229 13.23 -34.25 -29.51
CA VAL A 229 14.02 -35.50 -29.41
C VAL A 229 14.20 -35.76 -27.93
N GLU A 230 13.72 -36.89 -27.45
CA GLU A 230 13.97 -37.30 -26.06
C GLU A 230 15.47 -37.40 -25.82
N PRO A 231 15.99 -36.81 -24.71
CA PRO A 231 17.39 -36.91 -24.41
C PRO A 231 17.74 -38.39 -24.13
N THR A 232 18.57 -38.97 -24.97
CA THR A 232 19.17 -40.30 -24.73
C THR A 232 20.25 -40.13 -23.67
N VAL A 233 20.06 -40.74 -22.51
CA VAL A 233 21.09 -40.82 -21.48
C VAL A 233 22.07 -41.93 -21.87
N GLU A 234 23.24 -41.58 -22.39
CA GLU A 234 24.33 -42.51 -22.53
C GLU A 234 24.99 -42.68 -21.16
N VAL A 235 24.85 -43.85 -20.55
CA VAL A 235 25.48 -44.18 -19.28
C VAL A 235 26.85 -44.77 -19.62
N ASP A 236 27.91 -44.00 -19.35
CA ASP A 236 29.30 -44.52 -19.39
C ASP A 236 29.51 -45.43 -18.18
N ALA A 237 29.53 -46.74 -18.41
CA ALA A 237 29.68 -47.78 -17.39
C ALA A 237 31.08 -47.75 -16.72
N PHE A 238 32.03 -46.96 -17.23
CA PHE A 238 33.38 -46.82 -16.70
C PHE A 238 33.65 -45.43 -16.07
N PHE A 239 32.64 -44.56 -15.99
CA PHE A 239 32.78 -43.25 -15.36
C PHE A 239 32.95 -43.42 -13.85
N ASN A 240 34.16 -43.10 -13.37
CA ASN A 240 34.48 -43.06 -11.95
C ASN A 240 34.59 -41.58 -11.50
N PRO A 241 33.59 -41.04 -10.75
CA PRO A 241 33.62 -39.65 -10.33
C PRO A 241 34.72 -39.30 -9.32
N PHE A 242 35.44 -40.31 -8.82
CA PHE A 242 36.52 -40.15 -7.85
C PHE A 242 37.93 -40.31 -8.47
N GLU A 243 38.06 -40.55 -9.76
CA GLU A 243 39.34 -40.54 -10.42
C GLU A 243 39.76 -39.10 -10.73
N SER A 244 40.84 -38.64 -10.06
CA SER A 244 41.44 -37.34 -10.30
C SER A 244 41.91 -37.23 -11.74
N ILE A 245 41.35 -36.32 -12.50
CA ILE A 245 41.76 -35.95 -13.86
C ILE A 245 43.23 -35.51 -13.78
N LYS A 246 44.13 -36.33 -14.27
CA LYS A 246 45.51 -35.89 -14.53
C LYS A 246 45.49 -34.88 -15.65
N ALA A 247 45.52 -33.59 -15.28
CA ALA A 247 45.57 -32.49 -16.21
C ALA A 247 46.78 -32.66 -17.14
N SER A 248 46.55 -32.70 -18.42
CA SER A 248 47.57 -32.68 -19.47
C SER A 248 48.37 -31.38 -19.36
N THR A 249 49.67 -31.52 -19.20
CA THR A 249 50.69 -30.55 -18.85
C THR A 249 51.03 -29.51 -19.94
N ASN A 250 50.09 -28.93 -20.64
CA ASN A 250 50.41 -27.94 -21.69
C ASN A 250 49.63 -26.61 -21.65
N LEU A 251 48.91 -26.30 -20.56
CA LEU A 251 48.29 -24.96 -20.40
C LEU A 251 48.63 -24.27 -19.06
N ALA A 252 49.64 -24.77 -18.30
CA ALA A 252 49.93 -24.32 -16.94
C ALA A 252 51.00 -23.25 -16.84
N ASN A 253 51.45 -22.63 -17.93
CA ASN A 253 52.57 -21.66 -17.89
C ASN A 253 52.15 -20.17 -18.00
N GLN A 254 50.90 -19.81 -17.85
CA GLN A 254 50.49 -18.40 -17.93
C GLN A 254 49.55 -17.87 -16.84
N ILE A 255 49.28 -18.58 -15.77
CA ILE A 255 48.56 -17.99 -14.64
C ILE A 255 49.34 -18.24 -13.35
N GLY A 256 49.83 -17.13 -12.78
CA GLY A 256 50.74 -17.10 -11.65
C GLY A 256 50.21 -17.82 -10.42
N SER A 257 51.15 -18.59 -9.86
CA SER A 257 51.15 -19.24 -8.56
C SER A 257 50.68 -18.35 -7.42
N ASN A 258 49.45 -18.49 -6.93
CA ASN A 258 49.07 -18.08 -5.57
C ASN A 258 47.64 -18.49 -5.13
N ILE A 259 47.16 -19.64 -5.53
CA ILE A 259 45.96 -20.22 -4.88
C ILE A 259 46.14 -21.73 -4.79
N LEU A 260 46.86 -22.19 -3.79
CA LEU A 260 46.80 -23.56 -3.27
C LEU A 260 47.48 -23.61 -1.88
N ARG A 261 46.69 -23.32 -0.84
CA ARG A 261 46.78 -23.90 0.52
C ARG A 261 45.40 -23.76 1.09
N GLY A 262 44.69 -24.72 1.20
CA GLY A 262 44.54 -25.87 2.03
C GLY A 262 43.71 -25.53 3.26
N ASP A 263 42.67 -26.26 3.55
CA ASP A 263 41.90 -26.33 4.79
C ASP A 263 40.89 -25.18 5.07
N PHE A 264 39.80 -25.23 4.36
CA PHE A 264 38.57 -24.59 4.80
C PHE A 264 37.70 -25.63 5.54
N ASN A 265 37.67 -25.57 6.87
CA ASN A 265 36.77 -26.36 7.71
C ASN A 265 35.59 -25.46 8.14
N PRO A 266 34.36 -25.66 7.65
CA PRO A 266 33.23 -24.78 7.92
C PRO A 266 32.65 -24.92 9.35
N PHE A 267 33.19 -25.74 10.22
CA PHE A 267 32.69 -26.03 11.56
C PHE A 267 33.57 -25.56 12.72
N GLU A 268 34.65 -24.82 12.49
CA GLU A 268 35.46 -24.28 13.60
C GLU A 268 35.00 -22.86 14.00
N THR A 269 34.44 -22.75 15.19
CA THR A 269 34.09 -21.51 15.84
C THR A 269 35.32 -20.75 16.28
N VAL A 270 35.61 -19.62 15.65
CA VAL A 270 36.68 -18.69 16.04
C VAL A 270 36.34 -17.99 17.34
N LYS A 271 37.02 -18.33 18.43
CA LYS A 271 37.00 -17.55 19.68
C LYS A 271 37.86 -16.29 19.48
N SER A 272 37.19 -15.13 19.47
CA SER A 272 37.84 -13.82 19.47
C SER A 272 38.47 -13.53 20.85
N LYS A 273 39.77 -13.29 20.90
CA LYS A 273 40.45 -12.66 22.05
C LYS A 273 40.48 -11.15 21.88
N PRO A 274 40.30 -10.37 22.93
CA PRO A 274 40.40 -8.92 22.87
C PRO A 274 41.84 -8.46 22.89
N SER A 275 42.27 -7.64 21.95
CA SER A 275 43.57 -6.95 21.98
C SER A 275 43.38 -5.53 22.51
N SER A 276 44.15 -5.26 23.54
CA SER A 276 44.33 -4.02 24.27
C SER A 276 44.91 -2.89 23.42
N PHE A 277 44.36 -1.72 23.59
CA PHE A 277 44.85 -0.43 23.12
C PHE A 277 46.12 -0.04 23.88
N SER A 278 47.20 0.34 23.19
CA SER A 278 48.22 1.22 23.73
C SER A 278 48.74 2.14 22.62
N GLY A 279 48.84 3.42 22.96
CA GLY A 279 49.11 4.51 22.04
C GLY A 279 50.60 4.70 21.75
N GLY A 280 50.91 5.56 20.79
CA GLY A 280 52.25 6.09 20.52
C GLY A 280 52.41 6.67 19.12
N SER A 281 52.29 7.96 19.06
CA SER A 281 52.95 9.04 18.30
C SER A 281 53.74 8.77 17.00
N ASN A 282 53.50 9.70 16.05
CA ASN A 282 54.39 10.33 15.06
C ASN A 282 55.05 9.47 13.98
N GLY A 283 54.71 9.80 12.73
CA GLY A 283 55.51 9.40 11.58
C GLY A 283 54.90 9.77 10.23
N SER A 284 55.25 10.96 9.78
CA SER A 284 55.47 11.40 8.39
C SER A 284 54.97 10.51 7.25
N TYR A 285 54.07 11.04 6.44
CA TYR A 285 53.63 10.47 5.15
C TYR A 285 54.62 10.82 4.03
N PRO A 286 55.06 9.89 3.19
CA PRO A 286 55.56 10.22 1.85
C PRO A 286 54.44 10.11 0.81
N GLU A 287 54.23 11.19 0.11
CA GLU A 287 53.40 11.27 -1.11
C GLU A 287 53.87 10.24 -2.14
N LYS A 288 53.02 9.28 -2.47
CA LYS A 288 53.19 8.49 -3.68
C LYS A 288 52.32 9.07 -4.78
N LYS A 289 52.95 9.73 -5.74
CA LYS A 289 52.37 10.11 -7.04
C LYS A 289 51.80 8.87 -7.73
N HIS A 290 50.51 8.76 -7.81
CA HIS A 290 49.84 7.84 -8.73
C HIS A 290 50.03 8.32 -10.16
N LYS A 291 50.80 7.56 -10.95
CA LYS A 291 50.81 7.67 -12.40
C LYS A 291 49.45 7.21 -12.93
N SER A 292 48.66 8.13 -13.47
CA SER A 292 47.55 7.87 -14.31
C SER A 292 48.05 7.33 -15.67
N GLY A 293 47.88 6.05 -15.90
CA GLY A 293 48.25 5.45 -17.18
C GLY A 293 47.73 4.02 -17.20
N GLY A 294 46.61 3.79 -17.88
CA GLY A 294 46.10 2.43 -18.04
C GLY A 294 44.69 2.31 -18.59
N TRP A 295 43.94 3.39 -18.66
CA TRP A 295 42.58 3.30 -19.25
C TRP A 295 42.53 3.72 -20.74
N GLU A 296 43.58 4.38 -21.27
CA GLU A 296 43.66 4.73 -22.70
C GLU A 296 43.87 3.49 -23.58
N THR A 297 44.44 2.39 -23.07
CA THR A 297 44.61 1.15 -23.83
C THR A 297 43.30 0.37 -24.05
N LEU A 298 42.21 0.77 -23.42
CA LEU A 298 40.87 0.20 -23.65
C LEU A 298 40.19 0.77 -24.92
N TYR A 299 40.75 1.81 -25.52
CA TYR A 299 40.21 2.46 -26.73
C TYR A 299 41.00 2.22 -27.98
N GLU A 300 42.16 1.53 -27.90
CA GLU A 300 42.91 1.09 -29.09
C GLU A 300 42.20 -0.13 -29.70
N GLY A 301 41.39 0.08 -30.70
CA GLY A 301 40.66 -0.96 -31.42
C GLY A 301 39.26 -0.56 -31.90
N ILE A 302 38.79 0.62 -31.54
CA ILE A 302 37.40 1.07 -31.91
C ILE A 302 37.37 1.91 -33.18
N SER A 303 38.54 2.15 -33.80
CA SER A 303 38.62 2.94 -35.07
C SER A 303 38.06 2.23 -36.31
N ASP A 304 37.76 0.93 -36.27
CA ASP A 304 37.29 0.17 -37.43
C ASP A 304 35.81 -0.29 -37.37
N ALA A 305 35.04 0.24 -36.42
CA ALA A 305 33.60 -0.04 -36.31
C ALA A 305 32.73 1.07 -36.94
N LYS A 306 33.10 1.51 -38.15
CA LYS A 306 32.30 2.52 -38.86
C LYS A 306 31.24 1.98 -39.81
N ASP A 307 31.01 0.69 -39.90
CA ASP A 307 30.06 0.11 -40.84
C ASP A 307 29.14 -0.98 -40.27
N ILE A 308 28.52 -0.74 -39.09
CA ILE A 308 27.34 -1.50 -38.71
C ILE A 308 26.27 -0.50 -38.30
N ILE A 309 25.71 0.22 -39.26
CA ILE A 309 24.39 0.81 -39.14
C ILE A 309 23.43 -0.23 -39.71
N LEU A 310 22.76 -0.95 -38.84
CA LEU A 310 21.63 -1.79 -39.18
C LEU A 310 20.53 -0.97 -39.83
N SER A 311 20.37 -1.20 -41.11
CA SER A 311 19.18 -0.86 -41.85
C SER A 311 17.99 -1.66 -41.30
N SER A 312 17.14 -1.03 -40.53
CA SER A 312 15.78 -1.51 -40.34
C SER A 312 14.90 -0.32 -39.99
N THR A 313 14.24 0.20 -40.95
CA THR A 313 12.79 0.39 -41.10
C THR A 313 12.52 1.31 -42.26
N ASN A 314 12.01 0.73 -43.33
CA ASN A 314 11.37 1.45 -44.40
C ASN A 314 10.13 2.17 -43.87
N HIS A 315 10.23 3.46 -43.64
CA HIS A 315 9.11 4.36 -43.80
C HIS A 315 9.45 5.29 -44.95
N GLN A 316 8.72 5.11 -46.03
CA GLN A 316 8.67 6.03 -47.17
C GLN A 316 8.29 7.41 -46.62
N PHE A 317 9.26 8.31 -46.62
CA PHE A 317 8.98 9.73 -46.62
C PHE A 317 9.22 10.21 -48.02
N ASP A 318 8.19 10.78 -48.66
CA ASP A 318 8.27 11.50 -49.90
C ASP A 318 9.32 12.61 -49.74
N GLU A 319 10.39 12.52 -50.55
CA GLU A 319 11.37 13.59 -50.69
C GLU A 319 10.72 14.72 -51.51
N GLU A 320 10.17 15.73 -50.84
CA GLU A 320 10.05 17.03 -51.46
C GLU A 320 11.41 17.72 -51.45
N VAL A 321 12.01 17.81 -52.64
CA VAL A 321 13.22 18.55 -52.90
C VAL A 321 12.93 20.05 -52.72
N ILE A 322 13.28 20.60 -51.57
CA ILE A 322 13.25 22.05 -51.36
C ILE A 322 14.54 22.66 -51.91
N THR A 323 14.50 23.10 -53.16
CA THR A 323 15.44 24.06 -53.69
C THR A 323 15.01 25.47 -53.27
N GLY A 324 15.42 25.88 -52.06
CA GLY A 324 15.21 27.22 -51.53
C GLY A 324 16.49 28.04 -51.62
N SER A 325 16.43 29.16 -52.26
CA SER A 325 17.48 30.18 -52.38
C SER A 325 17.89 30.74 -51.02
N LEU A 326 19.17 30.93 -50.80
CA LEU A 326 19.83 31.31 -49.54
C LEU A 326 19.62 32.78 -49.12
N PHE A 327 18.75 33.52 -49.82
CA PHE A 327 18.47 34.94 -49.57
C PHE A 327 17.00 35.27 -49.84
N ASP A 328 16.09 34.79 -49.01
CA ASP A 328 14.78 35.40 -48.84
C ASP A 328 14.55 35.63 -47.36
N ASP A 329 14.70 36.91 -47.04
CA ASP A 329 14.25 37.52 -45.81
C ASP A 329 12.74 37.50 -45.85
N ASP A 330 12.07 36.62 -45.07
CA ASP A 330 10.82 36.90 -44.40
C ASP A 330 10.22 35.63 -43.80
N THR A 331 9.95 35.75 -42.50
CA THR A 331 9.03 34.89 -41.73
C THR A 331 9.40 33.42 -41.52
N VAL A 332 10.54 33.16 -40.90
CA VAL A 332 10.67 32.00 -40.04
C VAL A 332 9.85 32.29 -38.79
N GLN A 333 8.59 31.81 -38.75
CA GLN A 333 7.92 31.58 -37.48
C GLN A 333 8.75 30.51 -36.75
N ALA A 334 9.72 30.98 -35.95
CA ALA A 334 10.39 30.16 -34.97
C ALA A 334 9.31 29.70 -34.01
N THR A 335 8.79 28.52 -34.23
CA THR A 335 8.16 27.74 -33.16
C THR A 335 9.26 27.49 -32.14
N ASN A 336 9.42 28.48 -31.24
CA ASN A 336 10.21 28.30 -30.04
C ASN A 336 9.57 27.17 -29.23
N HIS A 337 9.84 25.93 -29.56
CA HIS A 337 9.62 24.82 -28.67
C HIS A 337 10.55 25.07 -27.48
N GLN A 338 10.02 25.62 -26.42
CA GLN A 338 10.68 25.65 -25.14
C GLN A 338 10.84 24.19 -24.70
N GLN A 339 11.98 23.58 -25.08
CA GLN A 339 12.25 22.20 -24.69
C GLN A 339 12.40 22.13 -23.17
N SER A 340 11.47 21.43 -22.52
CA SER A 340 11.55 21.07 -21.11
C SER A 340 12.38 19.79 -20.99
N TYR A 341 13.16 19.66 -19.92
CA TYR A 341 13.99 18.49 -19.66
C TYR A 341 13.65 17.87 -18.31
N GLN A 342 13.40 16.57 -18.29
CA GLN A 342 13.20 15.83 -17.04
C GLN A 342 14.52 15.44 -16.40
N VAL A 343 14.70 15.76 -15.11
CA VAL A 343 15.89 15.43 -14.33
C VAL A 343 15.52 14.46 -13.21
N GLN A 344 16.25 13.33 -13.09
CA GLN A 344 16.07 12.28 -12.08
C GLN A 344 14.63 11.73 -12.00
N LYS A 345 13.87 11.83 -13.12
CA LYS A 345 12.43 11.42 -13.14
C LYS A 345 11.61 12.03 -11.98
N LYS A 346 11.99 13.22 -11.56
CA LYS A 346 11.40 13.94 -10.44
C LYS A 346 11.15 15.41 -10.74
N TYR A 347 12.09 16.05 -11.42
CA TYR A 347 12.01 17.48 -11.71
C TYR A 347 11.94 17.74 -13.22
N ILE A 348 11.15 18.74 -13.61
CA ILE A 348 11.08 19.27 -14.97
C ILE A 348 11.80 20.62 -14.95
N ILE A 349 12.79 20.79 -15.81
CA ILE A 349 13.49 22.06 -16.00
C ILE A 349 12.97 22.68 -17.31
N SER A 350 12.44 23.88 -17.24
CA SER A 350 11.96 24.63 -18.41
C SER A 350 12.65 25.98 -18.50
N PRO A 351 13.15 26.39 -19.67
CA PRO A 351 13.72 27.71 -19.88
C PRO A 351 12.60 28.77 -19.88
N ILE A 352 12.89 29.91 -19.26
CA ILE A 352 12.03 31.09 -19.30
C ILE A 352 12.84 32.29 -19.77
N LYS A 353 12.19 33.36 -20.19
CA LYS A 353 12.90 34.56 -20.73
C LYS A 353 13.95 35.14 -19.76
N SER A 354 13.76 35.00 -18.48
CA SER A 354 14.64 35.52 -17.40
C SER A 354 15.60 34.49 -16.80
N GLY A 355 15.61 33.23 -17.28
CA GLY A 355 16.45 32.16 -16.70
C GLY A 355 15.87 30.76 -16.91
N MET A 356 15.89 29.95 -15.89
CA MET A 356 15.25 28.62 -15.90
C MET A 356 14.38 28.42 -14.65
N ILE A 357 13.34 27.62 -14.79
CA ILE A 357 12.49 27.21 -13.69
C ILE A 357 12.64 25.70 -13.46
N ILE A 358 12.66 25.29 -12.20
CA ILE A 358 12.70 23.90 -11.77
C ILE A 358 11.37 23.59 -11.12
N ILE A 359 10.66 22.61 -11.64
CA ILE A 359 9.32 22.22 -11.24
C ILE A 359 9.36 20.78 -10.72
N ASP A 360 8.83 20.51 -9.53
CA ASP A 360 8.59 19.13 -9.06
C ASP A 360 7.39 18.55 -9.81
N GLN A 361 7.61 17.50 -10.63
CA GLN A 361 6.58 16.94 -11.51
C GLN A 361 5.34 16.44 -10.75
N ARG A 362 5.53 15.82 -9.57
CA ARG A 362 4.43 15.30 -8.78
C ARG A 362 3.58 16.41 -8.19
N ARG A 363 4.22 17.41 -7.58
CA ARG A 363 3.52 18.56 -6.98
C ARG A 363 2.80 19.40 -8.02
N ALA A 364 3.45 19.63 -9.18
CA ALA A 364 2.83 20.35 -10.28
C ALA A 364 1.58 19.63 -10.80
N HIS A 365 1.67 18.33 -11.07
CA HIS A 365 0.52 17.55 -11.51
C HIS A 365 -0.57 17.47 -10.46
N GLN A 366 -0.22 17.32 -9.17
CA GLN A 366 -1.17 17.37 -8.06
C GLN A 366 -1.92 18.71 -8.02
N ARG A 367 -1.23 19.85 -8.23
CA ARG A 367 -1.87 21.18 -8.28
C ARG A 367 -2.82 21.31 -9.45
N ILE A 368 -2.42 20.87 -10.64
CA ILE A 368 -3.26 20.89 -11.83
C ILE A 368 -4.54 20.07 -11.61
N LEU A 369 -4.41 18.84 -11.11
CA LEU A 369 -5.54 17.97 -10.83
C LEU A 369 -6.46 18.55 -9.75
N TYR A 370 -5.89 19.12 -8.69
CA TYR A 370 -6.66 19.75 -7.62
C TYR A 370 -7.56 20.88 -8.17
N GLU A 371 -7.01 21.81 -8.94
CA GLU A 371 -7.80 22.90 -9.51
C GLU A 371 -8.85 22.39 -10.52
N HIS A 372 -8.48 21.38 -11.30
CA HIS A 372 -9.43 20.71 -12.19
C HIS A 372 -10.63 20.14 -11.43
N TYR A 373 -10.39 19.41 -10.31
CA TYR A 373 -11.48 18.83 -9.52
C TYR A 373 -12.29 19.89 -8.76
N VAL A 374 -11.68 20.93 -8.24
CA VAL A 374 -12.40 22.05 -7.60
C VAL A 374 -13.33 22.73 -8.63
N GLN A 375 -12.86 22.96 -9.87
CA GLN A 375 -13.68 23.50 -10.95
C GLN A 375 -14.82 22.56 -11.34
N SER A 376 -14.63 21.25 -11.25
CA SER A 376 -15.62 20.23 -11.56
C SER A 376 -16.87 20.35 -10.70
N PHE A 377 -16.77 20.80 -9.46
CA PHE A 377 -17.91 21.06 -8.58
C PHE A 377 -18.70 22.32 -8.96
N THR A 378 -18.08 23.24 -9.69
CA THR A 378 -18.75 24.48 -10.17
C THR A 378 -19.41 24.28 -11.52
N VAL A 379 -18.85 23.42 -12.38
CA VAL A 379 -19.37 23.10 -13.71
C VAL A 379 -20.19 21.82 -13.63
N LYS A 380 -21.50 21.90 -13.80
CA LYS A 380 -22.47 20.79 -13.56
C LYS A 380 -22.38 19.58 -14.48
N GLN A 381 -21.42 19.49 -15.40
CA GLN A 381 -21.28 18.36 -16.33
C GLN A 381 -19.79 18.01 -16.52
N ASN A 382 -19.37 16.96 -15.84
CA ASN A 382 -18.11 16.31 -16.14
C ASN A 382 -18.32 15.16 -17.13
N ALA A 383 -17.39 15.00 -18.06
CA ALA A 383 -17.40 13.88 -18.96
C ALA A 383 -17.11 12.57 -18.20
N SER A 384 -18.01 11.61 -18.35
CA SER A 384 -17.85 10.25 -17.82
C SER A 384 -17.51 9.30 -18.96
N GLN A 385 -16.54 8.42 -18.74
CA GLN A 385 -16.21 7.32 -19.63
C GLN A 385 -17.00 6.09 -19.15
N GLN A 386 -17.86 5.57 -20.01
CA GLN A 386 -18.60 4.34 -19.70
C GLN A 386 -17.67 3.14 -19.80
N LEU A 387 -17.71 2.26 -18.80
CA LEU A 387 -16.98 1.00 -18.78
C LEU A 387 -17.67 -0.06 -19.64
N LEU A 388 -16.90 -0.85 -20.37
CA LEU A 388 -17.43 -1.97 -21.14
C LEU A 388 -18.01 -3.05 -20.23
N PHE A 389 -17.35 -3.28 -19.09
CA PHE A 389 -17.80 -4.18 -18.03
C PHE A 389 -17.91 -3.38 -16.73
N PRO A 390 -19.08 -3.38 -16.06
CA PRO A 390 -19.22 -2.71 -14.78
C PRO A 390 -18.26 -3.26 -13.73
N LEU A 391 -17.57 -2.38 -13.02
CA LEU A 391 -16.63 -2.73 -11.98
C LEU A 391 -17.36 -2.96 -10.65
N SER A 392 -17.19 -4.15 -10.06
CA SER A 392 -17.77 -4.49 -8.76
C SER A 392 -16.74 -4.35 -7.65
N LEU A 393 -16.94 -3.38 -6.76
CA LEU A 393 -16.10 -3.16 -5.58
C LEU A 393 -16.87 -3.51 -4.32
N TYR A 394 -16.15 -3.97 -3.30
CA TYR A 394 -16.72 -4.39 -2.02
C TYR A 394 -16.04 -3.63 -0.90
N TYR A 395 -16.87 -3.07 -0.04
CA TYR A 395 -16.46 -2.26 1.09
C TYR A 395 -17.16 -2.71 2.37
N THR A 396 -16.67 -2.27 3.51
CA THR A 396 -17.35 -2.48 4.79
C THR A 396 -18.64 -1.65 4.84
N VAL A 397 -19.57 -2.03 5.71
CA VAL A 397 -20.84 -1.32 5.90
C VAL A 397 -20.61 0.17 6.18
N TYR A 398 -19.59 0.48 6.98
CA TYR A 398 -19.22 1.86 7.29
C TYR A 398 -18.67 2.63 6.06
N GLU A 399 -17.78 2.01 5.30
CA GLU A 399 -17.27 2.61 4.06
C GLU A 399 -18.38 2.83 3.03
N MET A 400 -19.36 1.91 2.97
CA MET A 400 -20.53 2.08 2.11
C MET A 400 -21.44 3.25 2.56
N GLU A 401 -21.56 3.48 3.86
CA GLU A 401 -22.31 4.63 4.38
C GLU A 401 -21.59 5.95 4.07
N LEU A 402 -20.26 5.99 4.16
CA LEU A 402 -19.46 7.13 3.72
C LEU A 402 -19.65 7.39 2.22
N LEU A 403 -19.61 6.33 1.38
CA LEU A 403 -19.81 6.46 -0.06
C LEU A 403 -21.19 7.01 -0.40
N ARG A 404 -22.24 6.55 0.29
CA ARG A 404 -23.58 7.11 0.15
C ARG A 404 -23.65 8.58 0.55
N GLY A 405 -22.89 8.95 1.59
CA GLY A 405 -22.81 10.34 2.04
C GLY A 405 -22.18 11.29 1.04
N ILE A 406 -21.32 10.80 0.14
CA ILE A 406 -20.60 11.58 -0.90
C ILE A 406 -20.97 11.15 -2.32
N GLU A 407 -22.04 10.36 -2.50
CA GLU A 407 -22.48 9.87 -3.81
C GLU A 407 -22.73 11.00 -4.81
N LYS A 408 -23.37 12.07 -4.36
CA LYS A 408 -23.68 13.24 -5.20
C LYS A 408 -22.41 13.91 -5.73
N GLU A 409 -21.42 14.05 -4.89
CA GLU A 409 -20.13 14.62 -5.20
C GLU A 409 -19.37 13.74 -6.20
N LEU A 410 -19.38 12.42 -6.01
CA LEU A 410 -18.76 11.47 -6.95
C LEU A 410 -19.45 11.48 -8.31
N ILE A 411 -20.78 11.55 -8.35
CA ILE A 411 -21.53 11.69 -9.61
C ILE A 411 -21.18 13.00 -10.32
N GLN A 412 -21.03 14.11 -9.59
CA GLN A 412 -20.61 15.39 -10.18
C GLN A 412 -19.19 15.31 -10.77
N MET A 413 -18.33 14.45 -10.25
CA MET A 413 -16.99 14.22 -10.77
C MET A 413 -16.94 13.28 -11.98
N GLY A 414 -18.05 12.62 -12.30
CA GLY A 414 -18.17 11.74 -13.47
C GLY A 414 -18.16 10.24 -13.14
N PHE A 415 -18.33 9.84 -11.88
CA PHE A 415 -18.64 8.45 -11.57
C PHE A 415 -20.11 8.15 -11.85
N LEU A 416 -20.39 6.97 -12.40
CA LEU A 416 -21.74 6.46 -12.60
C LEU A 416 -21.88 5.13 -11.86
N PHE A 417 -22.91 5.05 -11.04
CA PHE A 417 -23.19 3.88 -10.22
C PHE A 417 -24.47 3.21 -10.72
N ASP A 418 -24.43 1.89 -10.96
CA ASP A 418 -25.61 1.10 -11.32
C ASP A 418 -26.33 0.60 -10.07
N GLU A 419 -25.57 0.19 -9.04
CA GLU A 419 -26.10 -0.35 -7.80
C GLU A 419 -25.19 0.01 -6.62
N ILE A 420 -25.80 0.44 -5.52
CA ILE A 420 -25.14 0.66 -4.25
C ILE A 420 -25.88 -0.16 -3.18
N SER A 421 -25.36 -1.35 -2.87
CA SER A 421 -25.91 -2.23 -1.82
C SER A 421 -25.21 -1.99 -0.48
N ASN A 422 -25.40 -2.85 0.52
CA ASN A 422 -24.77 -2.67 1.83
C ASN A 422 -23.28 -3.04 1.87
N GLU A 423 -22.83 -3.90 0.96
CA GLU A 423 -21.44 -4.39 0.93
C GLU A 423 -20.78 -4.25 -0.46
N LYS A 424 -21.55 -3.83 -1.48
CA LYS A 424 -21.10 -3.85 -2.87
C LYS A 424 -21.54 -2.57 -3.58
N ILE A 425 -20.64 -2.02 -4.39
CA ILE A 425 -20.92 -0.96 -5.33
C ILE A 425 -20.60 -1.42 -6.74
N ILE A 426 -21.47 -1.13 -7.70
CA ILE A 426 -21.28 -1.41 -9.12
C ILE A 426 -21.11 -0.08 -9.84
N ILE A 427 -19.93 0.11 -10.46
CA ILE A 427 -19.56 1.31 -11.18
C ILE A 427 -19.61 1.01 -12.67
N SER A 428 -20.46 1.72 -13.41
CA SER A 428 -20.62 1.61 -14.86
C SER A 428 -19.92 2.72 -15.64
N GLY A 429 -19.54 3.81 -14.97
CA GLY A 429 -18.80 4.90 -15.58
C GLY A 429 -17.82 5.56 -14.63
N ILE A 430 -16.72 6.05 -15.18
CA ILE A 430 -15.63 6.66 -14.43
C ILE A 430 -15.24 8.02 -15.06
N PRO A 431 -14.65 8.96 -14.28
CA PRO A 431 -14.07 10.17 -14.83
C PRO A 431 -13.01 9.88 -15.90
N VAL A 432 -12.96 10.67 -16.97
CA VAL A 432 -11.99 10.50 -18.07
C VAL A 432 -10.53 10.53 -17.59
N SER A 433 -10.28 11.19 -16.47
CA SER A 433 -8.95 11.30 -15.85
C SER A 433 -8.49 10.07 -15.08
N ILE A 434 -9.32 9.04 -14.92
CA ILE A 434 -9.05 7.86 -14.11
C ILE A 434 -9.10 6.61 -14.99
N THR A 435 -8.11 5.72 -14.84
CA THR A 435 -8.13 4.42 -15.50
C THR A 435 -8.88 3.38 -14.65
N GLU A 436 -9.44 2.35 -15.28
CA GLU A 436 -10.19 1.28 -14.59
C GLU A 436 -9.38 0.63 -13.46
N SER A 437 -8.07 0.41 -13.67
CA SER A 437 -7.17 -0.18 -12.68
C SER A 437 -6.91 0.72 -11.46
N GLU A 438 -7.08 2.02 -11.59
CA GLU A 438 -6.85 3.00 -10.53
C GLU A 438 -8.09 3.25 -9.67
N VAL A 439 -9.29 2.92 -10.16
CA VAL A 439 -10.55 3.23 -9.45
C VAL A 439 -10.57 2.70 -8.02
N SER A 440 -10.17 1.44 -7.82
CA SER A 440 -10.14 0.83 -6.47
C SER A 440 -9.22 1.60 -5.53
N ILE A 441 -8.00 1.92 -6.00
CA ILE A 441 -6.98 2.61 -5.20
C ILE A 441 -7.46 4.03 -4.85
N VAL A 442 -8.03 4.72 -5.81
CA VAL A 442 -8.52 6.11 -5.66
C VAL A 442 -9.66 6.18 -4.66
N LEU A 443 -10.64 5.27 -4.75
CA LEU A 443 -11.75 5.23 -3.82
C LEU A 443 -11.31 4.79 -2.41
N GLU A 444 -10.38 3.83 -2.29
CA GLU A 444 -9.80 3.45 -1.00
C GLU A 444 -9.03 4.60 -0.34
N ASP A 445 -8.20 5.33 -1.09
CA ASP A 445 -7.46 6.48 -0.57
C ASP A 445 -8.44 7.59 -0.14
N LEU A 446 -9.49 7.86 -0.94
CA LEU A 446 -10.53 8.83 -0.61
C LEU A 446 -11.29 8.45 0.66
N LEU A 447 -11.71 7.20 0.78
CA LEU A 447 -12.39 6.70 1.98
C LEU A 447 -11.50 6.80 3.21
N ASN A 448 -10.22 6.43 3.11
CA ASN A 448 -9.27 6.57 4.20
C ASN A 448 -9.12 8.03 4.65
N ASP A 449 -9.03 8.96 3.72
CA ASP A 449 -8.93 10.39 4.03
C ASP A 449 -10.20 10.93 4.71
N LEU A 450 -11.38 10.45 4.31
CA LEU A 450 -12.66 10.86 4.90
C LEU A 450 -12.94 10.18 6.25
N GLN A 451 -12.35 9.02 6.54
CA GLN A 451 -12.55 8.31 7.80
C GLN A 451 -12.17 9.15 9.04
N ASP A 452 -11.11 9.94 8.96
CA ASP A 452 -10.62 10.71 10.12
C ASP A 452 -11.47 11.95 10.45
N SER A 453 -12.09 12.57 9.45
CA SER A 453 -13.03 13.68 9.65
C SER A 453 -13.77 13.98 8.35
N VAL A 454 -15.09 13.85 8.37
CA VAL A 454 -15.94 14.36 7.28
C VAL A 454 -16.29 15.80 7.61
N PRO A 455 -15.92 16.77 6.76
CA PRO A 455 -16.31 18.16 6.98
C PRO A 455 -17.82 18.30 6.92
N SER A 456 -18.41 19.05 7.85
CA SER A 456 -19.84 19.37 7.83
C SER A 456 -20.20 20.47 6.81
N ASP A 457 -19.21 21.23 6.38
CA ASP A 457 -19.34 22.24 5.34
C ASP A 457 -19.08 21.65 3.95
N VAL A 458 -20.01 21.88 3.02
CA VAL A 458 -19.94 21.36 1.64
C VAL A 458 -18.69 21.85 0.92
N SER A 459 -18.30 23.12 1.11
CA SER A 459 -17.08 23.66 0.50
C SER A 459 -15.81 22.97 0.99
N ALA A 460 -15.74 22.71 2.30
CA ALA A 460 -14.62 21.97 2.89
C ALA A 460 -14.60 20.50 2.47
N LEU A 461 -15.78 19.90 2.23
CA LEU A 461 -15.88 18.54 1.69
C LEU A 461 -15.36 18.47 0.25
N HIS A 462 -15.77 19.40 -0.62
CA HIS A 462 -15.30 19.50 -2.00
C HIS A 462 -13.79 19.69 -2.06
N ASP A 463 -13.23 20.59 -1.22
CA ASP A 463 -11.79 20.81 -1.11
C ASP A 463 -11.04 19.52 -0.73
N ARG A 464 -11.57 18.79 0.26
CA ARG A 464 -10.95 17.55 0.74
C ARG A 464 -10.99 16.44 -0.30
N ILE A 465 -12.14 16.23 -0.96
CA ILE A 465 -12.27 15.25 -2.04
C ILE A 465 -11.30 15.59 -3.17
N SER A 466 -11.25 16.87 -3.59
CA SER A 466 -10.34 17.31 -4.65
C SER A 466 -8.87 17.08 -4.31
N LYS A 467 -8.46 17.31 -3.05
CA LYS A 467 -7.10 17.08 -2.58
C LYS A 467 -6.74 15.60 -2.56
N SER A 468 -7.65 14.75 -2.05
CA SER A 468 -7.43 13.31 -1.98
C SER A 468 -7.26 12.70 -3.37
N LEU A 469 -8.16 13.04 -4.31
CA LEU A 469 -8.08 12.58 -5.69
C LEU A 469 -6.82 13.08 -6.40
N ALA A 470 -6.50 14.37 -6.26
CA ALA A 470 -5.29 14.94 -6.85
C ALA A 470 -4.03 14.28 -6.32
N GLN A 471 -4.00 13.90 -5.04
CA GLN A 471 -2.85 13.22 -4.43
C GLN A 471 -2.69 11.77 -4.92
N SER A 472 -3.80 11.04 -5.07
CA SER A 472 -3.79 9.64 -5.52
C SER A 472 -3.45 9.50 -7.00
N LEU A 473 -3.92 10.44 -7.84
CA LEU A 473 -3.75 10.42 -9.29
C LEU A 473 -2.51 11.17 -9.79
N ALA A 474 -1.81 11.93 -8.93
CA ALA A 474 -0.62 12.65 -9.33
C ALA A 474 0.48 11.68 -9.81
N VAL A 475 1.19 12.09 -10.89
CA VAL A 475 2.34 11.34 -11.44
C VAL A 475 3.29 10.96 -10.30
N LYS A 476 3.62 9.68 -10.21
CA LYS A 476 4.52 9.16 -9.17
C LYS A 476 5.96 9.60 -9.44
N THR A 477 6.70 9.89 -8.37
CA THR A 477 8.14 10.13 -8.47
C THR A 477 8.82 8.89 -9.02
N GLY A 478 9.72 9.06 -10.01
CA GLY A 478 10.36 7.95 -10.70
C GLY A 478 9.75 7.63 -12.08
N THR A 479 8.58 8.19 -12.42
CA THR A 479 7.94 8.01 -13.73
C THR A 479 8.65 8.85 -14.78
N TYR A 480 8.97 8.24 -15.91
CA TYR A 480 9.47 8.94 -17.09
C TYR A 480 8.31 9.66 -17.80
N LEU A 481 8.54 10.90 -18.19
CA LEU A 481 7.59 11.71 -18.95
C LEU A 481 8.17 12.01 -20.33
N THR A 482 7.37 11.87 -21.35
CA THR A 482 7.72 12.31 -22.71
C THR A 482 7.80 13.84 -22.78
N ASP A 483 8.48 14.37 -23.78
CA ASP A 483 8.65 15.83 -23.95
C ASP A 483 7.30 16.56 -24.03
N LYS A 484 6.31 15.95 -24.70
CA LYS A 484 4.94 16.48 -24.77
C LYS A 484 4.22 16.51 -23.43
N GLU A 485 4.40 15.48 -22.61
CA GLU A 485 3.82 15.42 -21.27
C GLU A 485 4.47 16.43 -20.32
N GLN A 486 5.80 16.60 -20.42
CA GLN A 486 6.53 17.62 -19.68
C GLN A 486 6.02 19.02 -20.02
N GLU A 487 5.91 19.33 -21.31
CA GLU A 487 5.38 20.59 -21.80
C GLU A 487 3.94 20.83 -21.37
N ASN A 488 3.09 19.80 -21.43
CA ASN A 488 1.71 19.88 -21.00
C ASN A 488 1.60 20.20 -19.49
N ILE A 489 2.41 19.54 -18.65
CA ILE A 489 2.44 19.82 -17.20
C ILE A 489 2.89 21.26 -16.96
N VAL A 490 3.93 21.74 -17.64
CA VAL A 490 4.42 23.11 -17.48
C VAL A 490 3.34 24.11 -17.88
N ASN A 491 2.74 23.95 -19.05
CA ASN A 491 1.72 24.86 -19.57
C ASN A 491 0.46 24.86 -18.69
N SER A 492 0.00 23.69 -18.27
CA SER A 492 -1.17 23.55 -17.39
C SER A 492 -0.91 24.15 -16.01
N LEU A 493 0.29 23.99 -15.44
CA LEU A 493 0.64 24.58 -14.15
C LEU A 493 0.59 26.12 -14.21
N PHE A 494 1.10 26.72 -15.28
CA PHE A 494 1.01 28.18 -15.45
C PHE A 494 -0.41 28.67 -15.78
N GLY A 495 -1.32 27.78 -16.18
CA GLY A 495 -2.74 28.04 -16.32
C GLY A 495 -3.51 28.02 -14.99
N CYS A 496 -2.92 27.51 -13.91
CA CYS A 496 -3.53 27.46 -12.57
C CYS A 496 -3.59 28.85 -11.93
N GLU A 497 -4.58 29.08 -11.07
CA GLU A 497 -4.74 30.35 -10.34
C GLU A 497 -3.56 30.58 -9.37
N ASN A 498 -3.05 29.51 -8.74
CA ASN A 498 -1.97 29.57 -7.76
C ASN A 498 -0.88 28.52 -8.05
N PRO A 499 -0.01 28.72 -9.04
CA PRO A 499 0.98 27.73 -9.44
C PRO A 499 2.12 27.52 -8.44
N GLN A 500 2.24 28.35 -7.40
CA GLN A 500 3.35 28.31 -6.42
C GLN A 500 3.00 27.60 -5.09
N THR A 501 1.77 27.14 -4.90
CA THR A 501 1.32 26.51 -3.65
C THR A 501 1.34 24.99 -3.69
#